data_535bdc10aae0c63ae28a2084f2875f37
#
_entry.id   535bdc10aae0c63ae28a2084f2875f37
#
_cell.length_a   1.000
_cell.length_b   1.000
_cell.length_c   1.000
_cell.angle_alpha   90.00
_cell.angle_beta   90.00
_cell.angle_gamma   90.00
#
_symmetry.space_group_name_H-M   'P 1'
#
loop_
_entity.id
_entity.type
_entity.pdbx_description
1 polymer ?
#
loop_
_entity_poly.entity_id
_entity_poly.type
_entity_poly.pdbx_seq_one_letter_code
_entity_poly.pdbx_strand_id
1 'polypeptide(L)'
;MGQLVVQEFVSADGFAADANNEFTFYELLDGGTAEFDRSQLKWLETVDAMVLGANTYRMFVEYWPTPASKDEIITPALNGLRRVVFSSRLTSAPWGDMPEAAVESGDAIEAIRRLKSETDGDIVVWGSLTLAGTFLAAGEVDQVRLVVMPIAIGAGRGVFPPEQGPNLLDRQSATTYDQGLVELVYALRARS
;
A
#
# COMPACT_ATOMS: atom_id res chain seq x y z
N MET A 1 -7.10 18.45 -2.21
CA MET A 1 -7.70 17.11 -2.50
C MET A 1 -6.55 16.13 -2.59
N GLY A 2 -6.54 15.14 -1.69
CA GLY A 2 -5.45 14.18 -1.57
C GLY A 2 -5.30 13.29 -2.80
N GLN A 3 -4.05 12.88 -3.09
CA GLN A 3 -3.76 11.89 -4.12
C GLN A 3 -4.00 10.49 -3.57
N LEU A 4 -4.51 9.57 -4.40
CA LEU A 4 -4.57 8.16 -4.09
C LEU A 4 -3.30 7.47 -4.60
N VAL A 5 -2.51 6.97 -3.67
CA VAL A 5 -1.23 6.34 -3.93
C VAL A 5 -1.33 4.85 -3.63
N VAL A 6 -1.06 3.99 -4.59
CA VAL A 6 -0.86 2.56 -4.35
C VAL A 6 0.62 2.33 -4.11
N GLN A 7 0.97 1.80 -2.94
CA GLN A 7 2.36 1.40 -2.65
C GLN A 7 2.41 -0.09 -2.38
N GLU A 8 3.30 -0.78 -3.11
CA GLU A 8 3.49 -2.22 -2.98
C GLU A 8 4.97 -2.58 -3.06
N PHE A 9 5.37 -3.53 -2.23
CA PHE A 9 6.60 -4.26 -2.44
C PHE A 9 6.40 -5.26 -3.57
N VAL A 10 7.38 -5.33 -4.47
CA VAL A 10 7.33 -6.26 -5.60
C VAL A 10 8.66 -6.99 -5.74
N SER A 11 8.61 -8.23 -6.17
CA SER A 11 9.80 -8.97 -6.57
C SER A 11 10.44 -8.35 -7.82
N ALA A 12 11.72 -8.65 -8.09
CA ALA A 12 12.43 -8.16 -9.27
C ALA A 12 11.79 -8.61 -10.59
N ASP A 13 11.02 -9.69 -10.57
CA ASP A 13 10.23 -10.19 -11.70
C ASP A 13 8.75 -9.72 -11.68
N GLY A 14 8.40 -8.74 -10.81
CA GLY A 14 7.20 -7.92 -10.91
C GLY A 14 5.97 -8.42 -10.16
N PHE A 15 6.11 -9.34 -9.21
CA PHE A 15 5.01 -9.88 -8.41
C PHE A 15 4.94 -9.22 -7.04
N ALA A 16 3.74 -8.80 -6.62
CA ALA A 16 3.46 -8.23 -5.30
C ALA A 16 2.96 -9.29 -4.29
N ALA A 17 2.57 -10.46 -4.77
CA ALA A 17 2.24 -11.62 -3.96
C ALA A 17 2.67 -12.89 -4.69
N ASP A 18 2.91 -13.98 -3.97
CA ASP A 18 3.24 -15.28 -4.52
C ASP A 18 2.01 -15.97 -5.16
N ALA A 19 2.20 -17.20 -5.64
CA ALA A 19 1.14 -17.99 -6.28
C ALA A 19 -0.03 -18.34 -5.31
N ASN A 20 0.20 -18.29 -4.00
CA ASN A 20 -0.82 -18.49 -2.96
C ASN A 20 -1.49 -17.16 -2.55
N ASN A 21 -1.11 -16.05 -3.18
CA ASN A 21 -1.54 -14.69 -2.85
C ASN A 21 -1.07 -14.25 -1.45
N GLU A 22 0.14 -14.68 -1.05
CA GLU A 22 0.80 -14.36 0.20
C GLU A 22 2.04 -13.49 -0.04
N PHE A 23 2.43 -12.69 0.95
CA PHE A 23 3.59 -11.79 0.90
C PHE A 23 4.80 -12.39 1.65
N THR A 24 5.10 -13.65 1.41
CA THR A 24 6.13 -14.41 2.14
C THR A 24 7.57 -14.07 1.73
N PHE A 25 7.76 -13.59 0.51
CA PHE A 25 9.10 -13.29 -0.01
C PHE A 25 9.78 -12.08 0.66
N TYR A 26 9.03 -11.25 1.39
CA TYR A 26 9.61 -10.17 2.19
C TYR A 26 10.56 -10.70 3.29
N GLU A 27 10.25 -11.86 3.86
CA GLU A 27 11.06 -12.50 4.89
C GLU A 27 12.44 -12.97 4.38
N LEU A 28 12.61 -13.05 3.05
CA LEU A 28 13.87 -13.42 2.40
C LEU A 28 14.85 -12.24 2.29
N LEU A 29 14.45 -11.03 2.66
CA LEU A 29 15.31 -9.86 2.61
C LEU A 29 16.23 -9.84 3.84
N ASP A 30 17.50 -10.17 3.62
CA ASP A 30 18.52 -10.08 4.66
C ASP A 30 18.91 -8.62 4.94
N GLY A 31 19.04 -8.24 6.23
CA GLY A 31 19.58 -6.95 6.65
C GLY A 31 18.58 -5.82 6.80
N GLY A 32 17.29 -6.08 6.61
CA GLY A 32 16.20 -5.14 6.90
C GLY A 32 16.08 -3.99 5.89
N THR A 33 15.27 -3.00 6.22
CA THR A 33 14.84 -1.89 5.35
C THR A 33 15.18 -0.50 5.90
N ALA A 34 16.14 -0.39 6.82
CA ALA A 34 16.36 0.82 7.63
C ALA A 34 16.58 2.12 6.83
N GLU A 35 17.24 2.08 5.68
CA GLU A 35 17.41 3.28 4.84
C GLU A 35 16.10 3.62 4.13
N PHE A 36 15.43 2.61 3.60
CA PHE A 36 14.10 2.77 3.01
C PHE A 36 13.10 3.30 4.04
N ASP A 37 13.08 2.77 5.26
CA ASP A 37 12.18 3.21 6.33
C ASP A 37 12.38 4.67 6.72
N ARG A 38 13.63 5.15 6.74
CA ARG A 38 13.91 6.58 6.92
C ARG A 38 13.34 7.45 5.79
N SER A 39 13.40 6.96 4.56
CA SER A 39 12.77 7.62 3.41
C SER A 39 11.25 7.58 3.51
N GLN A 40 10.69 6.46 3.95
CA GLN A 40 9.26 6.30 4.19
C GLN A 40 8.74 7.27 5.25
N LEU A 41 9.44 7.46 6.37
CA LEU A 41 9.06 8.45 7.38
C LEU A 41 8.84 9.83 6.78
N LYS A 42 9.77 10.29 5.92
CA LYS A 42 9.65 11.58 5.27
C LYS A 42 8.44 11.66 4.33
N TRP A 43 8.16 10.59 3.61
CA TRP A 43 6.97 10.54 2.75
C TRP A 43 5.67 10.48 3.57
N LEU A 44 5.65 9.72 4.68
CA LEU A 44 4.49 9.62 5.57
C LEU A 44 4.06 10.96 6.17
N GLU A 45 4.94 11.97 6.20
CA GLU A 45 4.57 13.34 6.59
C GLU A 45 3.55 13.98 5.62
N THR A 46 3.44 13.47 4.38
CA THR A 46 2.46 13.92 3.39
C THR A 46 1.19 13.08 3.35
N VAL A 47 1.17 11.97 4.10
CA VAL A 47 0.07 10.99 4.08
C VAL A 47 -0.86 11.24 5.27
N ASP A 48 -2.14 11.43 4.97
CA ASP A 48 -3.18 11.64 6.00
C ASP A 48 -3.94 10.36 6.33
N ALA A 49 -4.08 9.45 5.36
CA ALA A 49 -4.88 8.24 5.54
C ALA A 49 -4.25 7.01 4.90
N MET A 50 -4.47 5.85 5.54
CA MET A 50 -4.21 4.56 4.94
C MET A 50 -5.50 3.79 4.68
N VAL A 51 -5.52 3.12 3.54
CA VAL A 51 -6.61 2.28 3.06
C VAL A 51 -6.12 0.84 2.99
N LEU A 52 -6.85 -0.06 3.64
CA LEU A 52 -6.52 -1.47 3.74
C LEU A 52 -7.70 -2.33 3.28
N GLY A 53 -7.44 -3.42 2.61
CA GLY A 53 -8.43 -4.49 2.48
C GLY A 53 -8.46 -5.37 3.74
N ALA A 54 -9.50 -6.16 3.92
CA ALA A 54 -9.71 -6.96 5.13
C ALA A 54 -8.56 -7.91 5.47
N ASN A 55 -7.89 -8.51 4.48
CA ASN A 55 -6.78 -9.42 4.73
C ASN A 55 -5.52 -8.65 5.17
N THR A 56 -5.20 -7.57 4.50
CA THR A 56 -4.09 -6.69 4.88
C THR A 56 -4.32 -6.07 6.26
N TYR A 57 -5.56 -5.66 6.56
CA TYR A 57 -5.93 -5.19 7.89
C TYR A 57 -5.61 -6.22 8.96
N ARG A 58 -5.97 -7.50 8.78
CA ARG A 58 -5.67 -8.56 9.77
C ARG A 58 -4.16 -8.72 9.98
N MET A 59 -3.39 -8.74 8.91
CA MET A 59 -1.93 -8.80 8.98
C MET A 59 -1.35 -7.58 9.69
N PHE A 60 -1.84 -6.38 9.38
CA PHE A 60 -1.36 -5.13 9.98
C PHE A 60 -1.68 -5.04 11.46
N VAL A 61 -2.89 -5.40 11.88
CA VAL A 61 -3.30 -5.28 13.29
C VAL A 61 -2.61 -6.29 14.21
N GLU A 62 -2.13 -7.39 13.67
CA GLU A 62 -1.33 -8.38 14.41
C GLU A 62 0.10 -7.89 14.69
N TYR A 63 0.58 -6.87 14.00
CA TYR A 63 1.95 -6.37 14.13
C TYR A 63 2.02 -4.90 14.57
N TRP A 64 1.47 -3.96 13.78
CA TRP A 64 1.73 -2.53 13.95
C TRP A 64 1.26 -1.91 15.27
N PRO A 65 0.05 -2.22 15.80
CA PRO A 65 -0.40 -1.68 17.10
C PRO A 65 0.07 -2.52 18.30
N THR A 66 1.09 -3.36 18.12
CA THR A 66 1.55 -4.28 19.16
C THR A 66 2.99 -3.98 19.59
N PRO A 67 3.47 -4.52 20.74
CA PRO A 67 4.86 -4.39 21.14
C PRO A 67 5.88 -4.96 20.16
N ALA A 68 5.46 -5.82 19.21
CA ALA A 68 6.36 -6.41 18.21
C ALA A 68 6.96 -5.36 17.27
N SER A 69 6.22 -4.29 16.96
CA SER A 69 6.68 -3.21 16.08
C SER A 69 7.35 -2.04 16.79
N LYS A 70 7.56 -2.12 18.13
CA LYS A 70 8.03 -0.99 18.96
C LYS A 70 9.37 -0.38 18.51
N ASP A 71 10.23 -1.22 17.93
CA ASP A 71 11.57 -0.83 17.51
C ASP A 71 11.62 -0.38 16.03
N GLU A 72 10.49 -0.50 15.31
CA GLU A 72 10.35 -0.01 13.93
C GLU A 72 10.17 1.51 13.93
N ILE A 73 11.04 2.21 13.22
CA ILE A 73 11.06 3.68 13.21
C ILE A 73 9.79 4.29 12.60
N ILE A 74 9.11 3.55 11.71
CA ILE A 74 7.87 4.02 11.04
C ILE A 74 6.61 3.80 11.87
N THR A 75 6.66 2.97 12.92
CA THR A 75 5.49 2.60 13.74
C THR A 75 4.69 3.80 14.25
N PRO A 76 5.31 4.84 14.86
CA PRO A 76 4.54 5.99 15.33
C PRO A 76 3.80 6.73 14.22
N ALA A 77 4.46 6.94 13.07
CA ALA A 77 3.87 7.64 11.93
C ALA A 77 2.73 6.81 11.32
N LEU A 78 2.95 5.52 11.08
CA LEU A 78 1.94 4.61 10.54
C LEU A 78 0.71 4.53 11.45
N ASN A 79 0.92 4.32 12.74
CA ASN A 79 -0.16 4.24 13.72
C ASN A 79 -0.89 5.59 13.93
N GLY A 80 -0.30 6.71 13.55
CA GLY A 80 -0.90 8.04 13.58
C GLY A 80 -1.87 8.33 12.42
N LEU A 81 -1.80 7.58 11.31
CA LEU A 81 -2.64 7.81 10.15
C LEU A 81 -4.12 7.52 10.43
N ARG A 82 -5.02 8.25 9.76
CA ARG A 82 -6.43 7.85 9.63
C ARG A 82 -6.50 6.48 8.93
N ARG A 83 -7.20 5.53 9.52
CA ARG A 83 -7.31 4.15 9.01
C ARG A 83 -8.69 3.87 8.45
N VAL A 84 -8.74 3.32 7.22
CA VAL A 84 -9.99 2.93 6.57
C VAL A 84 -9.84 1.50 6.03
N VAL A 85 -10.73 0.61 6.45
CA VAL A 85 -10.74 -0.80 6.04
C VAL A 85 -11.92 -1.08 5.13
N PHE A 86 -11.64 -1.49 3.91
CA PHE A 86 -12.67 -1.87 2.95
C PHE A 86 -13.03 -3.36 3.13
N SER A 87 -14.26 -3.62 3.56
CA SER A 87 -14.73 -4.98 3.80
C SER A 87 -16.25 -5.06 3.82
N SER A 88 -16.83 -5.99 3.04
CA SER A 88 -18.25 -6.33 3.10
C SER A 88 -18.63 -7.26 4.28
N ARG A 89 -17.65 -7.72 5.07
CA ARG A 89 -17.87 -8.72 6.13
C ARG A 89 -17.51 -8.23 7.53
N LEU A 90 -16.58 -7.29 7.65
CA LEU A 90 -16.20 -6.72 8.94
C LEU A 90 -17.25 -5.70 9.37
N THR A 91 -17.64 -5.77 10.63
CA THR A 91 -18.53 -4.79 11.28
C THR A 91 -17.78 -3.82 12.17
N SER A 92 -16.54 -4.15 12.56
CA SER A 92 -15.62 -3.31 13.32
C SER A 92 -14.18 -3.66 12.93
N ALA A 93 -13.27 -2.73 13.17
CA ALA A 93 -11.84 -2.89 12.86
C ALA A 93 -10.98 -2.29 13.98
N PRO A 94 -10.90 -2.96 15.17
CA PRO A 94 -10.07 -2.52 16.29
C PRO A 94 -8.60 -2.44 15.89
N TRP A 95 -7.86 -1.50 16.53
CA TRP A 95 -6.44 -1.24 16.25
C TRP A 95 -5.65 -1.16 17.56
N GLY A 96 -5.43 -2.31 18.20
CA GLY A 96 -4.83 -2.38 19.53
C GLY A 96 -5.61 -1.54 20.54
N ASP A 97 -4.90 -0.73 21.33
CA ASP A 97 -5.48 0.21 22.31
C ASP A 97 -5.79 1.60 21.69
N MET A 98 -5.61 1.77 20.38
CA MET A 98 -5.87 3.01 19.65
C MET A 98 -7.30 3.05 19.10
N PRO A 99 -7.77 4.23 18.61
CA PRO A 99 -9.08 4.32 17.96
C PRO A 99 -9.23 3.32 16.83
N GLU A 100 -10.42 2.74 16.71
CA GLU A 100 -10.74 1.78 15.65
C GLU A 100 -10.59 2.40 14.25
N ALA A 101 -10.21 1.57 13.27
CA ALA A 101 -10.28 1.95 11.87
C ALA A 101 -11.75 2.05 11.41
N ALA A 102 -12.05 3.00 10.55
CA ALA A 102 -13.37 3.07 9.91
C ALA A 102 -13.56 1.86 8.97
N VAL A 103 -14.76 1.27 8.96
CA VAL A 103 -15.08 0.18 8.03
C VAL A 103 -15.98 0.71 6.92
N GLU A 104 -15.53 0.57 5.68
CA GLU A 104 -16.29 0.87 4.47
C GLU A 104 -16.81 -0.43 3.86
N SER A 105 -18.13 -0.62 3.88
CA SER A 105 -18.79 -1.84 3.39
C SER A 105 -19.57 -1.64 2.08
N GLY A 106 -19.69 -0.39 1.62
CA GLY A 106 -20.43 0.00 0.42
C GLY A 106 -19.59 -0.08 -0.86
N ASP A 107 -19.98 0.72 -1.85
CA ASP A 107 -19.24 0.88 -3.09
C ASP A 107 -17.86 1.49 -2.85
N ALA A 108 -16.81 0.76 -3.25
CA ALA A 108 -15.44 1.16 -2.99
C ALA A 108 -15.04 2.45 -3.73
N ILE A 109 -15.60 2.67 -4.93
CA ILE A 109 -15.29 3.86 -5.73
C ILE A 109 -15.95 5.10 -5.14
N GLU A 110 -17.20 5.00 -4.73
CA GLU A 110 -17.88 6.12 -4.03
C GLU A 110 -17.17 6.46 -2.73
N ALA A 111 -16.78 5.43 -1.96
CA ALA A 111 -16.08 5.62 -0.68
C ALA A 111 -14.70 6.27 -0.86
N ILE A 112 -13.91 5.85 -1.85
CA ILE A 112 -12.58 6.45 -2.06
C ILE A 112 -12.69 7.89 -2.59
N ARG A 113 -13.65 8.20 -3.45
CA ARG A 113 -13.93 9.58 -3.91
C ARG A 113 -14.31 10.50 -2.77
N ARG A 114 -15.16 10.02 -1.87
CA ARG A 114 -15.52 10.74 -0.64
C ARG A 114 -14.28 10.98 0.22
N LEU A 115 -13.48 9.94 0.48
CA LEU A 115 -12.26 10.05 1.27
C LEU A 115 -11.28 11.06 0.66
N LYS A 116 -11.06 11.03 -0.66
CA LYS A 116 -10.23 12.02 -1.39
C LYS A 116 -10.76 13.45 -1.19
N SER A 117 -12.07 13.66 -1.16
CA SER A 117 -12.65 15.00 -0.97
C SER A 117 -12.54 15.53 0.47
N GLU A 118 -12.41 14.63 1.44
CA GLU A 118 -12.29 14.94 2.87
C GLU A 118 -10.83 15.06 3.34
N THR A 119 -9.85 14.75 2.48
CA THR A 119 -8.45 14.59 2.83
C THR A 119 -7.60 15.58 2.02
N ASP A 120 -6.71 16.31 2.69
CA ASP A 120 -5.81 17.27 2.03
C ASP A 120 -4.51 16.60 1.58
N GLY A 121 -3.93 15.74 2.42
CA GLY A 121 -2.72 14.97 2.12
C GLY A 121 -2.99 13.69 1.32
N ASP A 122 -1.95 12.92 1.08
CA ASP A 122 -2.04 11.68 0.31
C ASP A 122 -2.84 10.60 1.07
N ILE A 123 -3.47 9.73 0.31
CA ILE A 123 -4.13 8.53 0.79
C ILE A 123 -3.36 7.34 0.25
N VAL A 124 -2.79 6.52 1.12
CA VAL A 124 -2.05 5.33 0.68
C VAL A 124 -2.92 4.08 0.73
N VAL A 125 -2.87 3.28 -0.32
CA VAL A 125 -3.40 1.91 -0.35
C VAL A 125 -2.22 0.97 -0.13
N TRP A 126 -2.26 0.24 0.98
CA TRP A 126 -1.31 -0.83 1.26
C TRP A 126 -1.98 -2.18 1.19
N GLY A 127 -1.44 -3.03 0.36
CA GLY A 127 -1.98 -4.35 0.14
C GLY A 127 -3.38 -4.35 -0.45
N SER A 128 -4.04 -5.52 -0.39
CA SER A 128 -5.25 -5.78 -1.13
C SER A 128 -5.11 -5.45 -2.62
N LEU A 129 -4.31 -6.24 -3.32
CA LEU A 129 -4.15 -6.12 -4.78
C LEU A 129 -5.49 -6.11 -5.52
N THR A 130 -6.53 -6.71 -4.92
CA THR A 130 -7.91 -6.64 -5.44
C THR A 130 -8.48 -5.22 -5.33
N LEU A 131 -8.30 -4.56 -4.18
CA LEU A 131 -8.79 -3.20 -3.96
C LEU A 131 -8.00 -2.20 -4.83
N ALA A 132 -6.67 -2.31 -4.84
CA ALA A 132 -5.80 -1.52 -5.72
C ALA A 132 -6.21 -1.69 -7.19
N GLY A 133 -6.45 -2.92 -7.65
CA GLY A 133 -6.94 -3.22 -8.98
C GLY A 133 -8.29 -2.59 -9.29
N THR A 134 -9.22 -2.57 -8.33
CA THR A 134 -10.52 -1.89 -8.47
C THR A 134 -10.34 -0.38 -8.69
N PHE A 135 -9.48 0.26 -7.89
CA PHE A 135 -9.20 1.68 -8.01
C PHE A 135 -8.45 2.03 -9.30
N LEU A 136 -7.50 1.18 -9.72
CA LEU A 136 -6.80 1.32 -11.01
C LEU A 136 -7.78 1.22 -12.20
N ALA A 137 -8.70 0.25 -12.15
CA ALA A 137 -9.71 0.07 -13.20
C ALA A 137 -10.63 1.29 -13.34
N ALA A 138 -10.98 1.91 -12.21
CA ALA A 138 -11.84 3.08 -12.17
C ALA A 138 -11.11 4.40 -12.47
N GLY A 139 -9.78 4.39 -12.63
CA GLY A 139 -8.97 5.59 -12.86
C GLY A 139 -8.85 6.50 -11.63
N GLU A 140 -9.02 5.94 -10.44
CA GLU A 140 -8.96 6.71 -9.19
C GLU A 140 -7.54 6.84 -8.63
N VAL A 141 -6.60 5.98 -9.06
CA VAL A 141 -5.20 6.00 -8.61
C VAL A 141 -4.43 7.10 -9.35
N ASP A 142 -3.83 7.98 -8.58
CA ASP A 142 -3.03 9.10 -9.09
C ASP A 142 -1.55 8.69 -9.23
N GLN A 143 -1.05 7.88 -8.30
CA GLN A 143 0.35 7.49 -8.22
C GLN A 143 0.51 6.01 -7.82
N VAL A 144 1.54 5.36 -8.37
CA VAL A 144 1.98 4.04 -7.94
C VAL A 144 3.44 4.12 -7.48
N ARG A 145 3.72 3.57 -6.30
CA ARG A 145 5.05 3.44 -5.71
C ARG A 145 5.40 1.95 -5.62
N LEU A 146 6.35 1.51 -6.40
CA LEU A 146 6.81 0.12 -6.43
C LEU A 146 8.16 0.02 -5.70
N VAL A 147 8.20 -0.73 -4.61
CA VAL A 147 9.44 -1.04 -3.91
C VAL A 147 9.94 -2.38 -4.41
N VAL A 148 10.84 -2.33 -5.38
CA VAL A 148 11.39 -3.53 -6.03
C VAL A 148 12.43 -4.16 -5.12
N MET A 149 12.17 -5.40 -4.72
CA MET A 149 13.06 -6.22 -3.92
C MET A 149 14.01 -7.03 -4.82
N PRO A 150 15.25 -7.28 -4.40
CA PRO A 150 16.24 -8.04 -5.17
C PRO A 150 15.98 -9.56 -5.10
N ILE A 151 14.76 -9.98 -5.29
CA ILE A 151 14.28 -11.36 -5.17
C ILE A 151 13.39 -11.65 -6.38
N ALA A 152 13.60 -12.78 -7.05
CA ALA A 152 12.73 -13.30 -8.11
C ALA A 152 11.98 -14.53 -7.59
N ILE A 153 10.65 -14.55 -7.75
CA ILE A 153 9.79 -15.62 -7.23
C ILE A 153 9.18 -16.51 -8.33
N GLY A 154 9.31 -16.11 -9.60
CA GLY A 154 8.96 -16.92 -10.77
C GLY A 154 7.46 -16.95 -11.11
N ALA A 155 6.58 -16.81 -10.14
CA ALA A 155 5.13 -16.80 -10.35
C ALA A 155 4.43 -16.07 -9.20
N GLY A 156 3.32 -15.40 -9.50
CA GLY A 156 2.57 -14.66 -8.49
C GLY A 156 1.55 -13.71 -9.09
N ARG A 157 1.12 -12.76 -8.28
CA ARG A 157 0.16 -11.73 -8.66
C ARG A 157 0.84 -10.36 -8.70
N GLY A 158 0.74 -9.68 -9.84
CA GLY A 158 1.24 -8.30 -10.01
C GLY A 158 0.31 -7.24 -9.45
N VAL A 159 0.82 -6.01 -9.37
CA VAL A 159 0.04 -4.84 -8.93
C VAL A 159 -1.02 -4.46 -9.96
N PHE A 160 -0.70 -4.56 -11.24
CA PHE A 160 -1.60 -4.21 -12.34
C PHE A 160 -2.35 -5.47 -12.81
N PRO A 161 -3.68 -5.52 -12.69
CA PRO A 161 -4.46 -6.65 -13.16
C PRO A 161 -4.32 -6.83 -14.68
N PRO A 162 -3.98 -8.04 -15.17
CA PRO A 162 -3.70 -8.27 -16.59
C PRO A 162 -4.91 -8.03 -17.49
N GLU A 163 -6.12 -8.20 -16.97
CA GLU A 163 -7.38 -7.98 -17.70
C GLU A 163 -7.67 -6.50 -18.01
N GLN A 164 -6.99 -5.57 -17.35
CA GLN A 164 -7.18 -4.14 -17.57
C GLN A 164 -6.39 -3.60 -18.79
N GLY A 165 -5.53 -4.42 -19.37
CA GLY A 165 -4.65 -3.99 -20.44
C GLY A 165 -3.53 -3.04 -19.98
N PRO A 166 -2.84 -2.38 -20.90
CA PRO A 166 -1.68 -1.55 -20.57
C PRO A 166 -2.09 -0.26 -19.85
N ASN A 167 -1.30 0.12 -18.84
CA ASN A 167 -1.35 1.42 -18.20
C ASN A 167 -0.10 2.22 -18.61
N LEU A 168 -0.28 3.44 -19.05
CA LEU A 168 0.83 4.35 -19.34
C LEU A 168 1.23 5.08 -18.08
N LEU A 169 2.53 5.04 -17.77
CA LEU A 169 3.10 5.56 -16.54
C LEU A 169 4.14 6.62 -16.86
N ASP A 170 4.12 7.73 -16.12
CA ASP A 170 5.13 8.79 -16.13
C ASP A 170 6.02 8.67 -14.90
N ARG A 171 7.29 8.27 -15.08
CA ARG A 171 8.23 8.14 -13.98
C ARG A 171 8.48 9.49 -13.31
N GLN A 172 8.19 9.57 -12.02
CA GLN A 172 8.45 10.72 -11.17
C GLN A 172 9.82 10.62 -10.51
N SER A 173 10.15 9.44 -9.95
CA SER A 173 11.47 9.18 -9.36
C SER A 173 11.89 7.72 -9.48
N ALA A 174 13.18 7.48 -9.27
CA ALA A 174 13.76 6.16 -9.05
C ALA A 174 14.86 6.34 -8.00
N THR A 175 14.73 5.65 -6.88
CA THR A 175 15.65 5.76 -5.74
C THR A 175 16.17 4.39 -5.37
N THR A 176 17.47 4.26 -5.16
CA THR A 176 18.10 3.04 -4.68
C THR A 176 18.37 3.14 -3.20
N TYR A 177 18.22 2.04 -2.49
CA TYR A 177 18.50 1.92 -1.06
C TYR A 177 19.47 0.77 -0.80
N ASP A 178 19.94 0.71 0.43
CA ASP A 178 20.71 -0.44 0.92
C ASP A 178 19.94 -1.75 0.68
N GLN A 179 20.64 -2.88 0.72
CA GLN A 179 20.09 -4.21 0.48
C GLN A 179 19.54 -4.45 -0.95
N GLY A 180 19.85 -3.56 -1.90
CA GLY A 180 19.41 -3.70 -3.30
C GLY A 180 17.96 -3.33 -3.55
N LEU A 181 17.28 -2.68 -2.60
CA LEU A 181 15.94 -2.15 -2.81
C LEU A 181 15.96 -0.98 -3.81
N VAL A 182 14.95 -0.92 -4.67
CA VAL A 182 14.75 0.19 -5.62
C VAL A 182 13.30 0.65 -5.53
N GLU A 183 13.08 1.90 -5.17
CA GLU A 183 11.75 2.49 -5.24
C GLU A 183 11.54 3.21 -6.57
N LEU A 184 10.48 2.86 -7.25
CA LEU A 184 10.03 3.47 -8.51
C LEU A 184 8.69 4.17 -8.26
N VAL A 185 8.63 5.47 -8.49
CA VAL A 185 7.41 6.26 -8.35
C VAL A 185 6.92 6.69 -9.72
N TYR A 186 5.67 6.40 -10.00
CA TYR A 186 5.01 6.71 -11.27
C TYR A 186 3.68 7.43 -11.06
N ALA A 187 3.43 8.49 -11.82
CA ALA A 187 2.09 9.01 -12.00
C ALA A 187 1.37 8.20 -13.10
N LEU A 188 0.08 7.96 -12.92
CA LEU A 188 -0.75 7.34 -13.95
C LEU A 188 -1.21 8.41 -14.95
N ARG A 189 -1.09 8.09 -16.24
CA ARG A 189 -1.71 8.94 -17.28
C ARG A 189 -3.20 8.69 -17.34
N ALA A 190 -3.97 9.76 -17.47
CA ALA A 190 -5.40 9.63 -17.73
C ALA A 190 -5.61 8.74 -18.98
N ARG A 191 -6.54 7.80 -18.88
CA ARG A 191 -6.96 7.02 -20.04
C ARG A 191 -7.72 7.95 -20.98
N SER A 192 -7.21 8.09 -22.22
CA SER A 192 -7.87 8.85 -23.29
C SER A 192 -9.10 8.14 -23.82
#